data_9d598832b5b4b42e09ce5dafedbd7eed
#
_entry.id   9d598832b5b4b42e09ce5dafedbd7eed
#
_cell.length_a   1.000
_cell.length_b   1.000
_cell.length_c   1.000
_cell.angle_alpha   90.00
_cell.angle_beta   90.00
_cell.angle_gamma   90.00
#
_symmetry.space_group_name_H-M   'P 1'
#
loop_
_entity.id
_entity.type
_entity.pdbx_description
1 polymer ?
#
loop_
_entity_poly.entity_id
_entity_poly.type
_entity_poly.pdbx_seq_one_letter_code
_entity_poly.pdbx_strand_id
1 'polypeptide(L)'
;MKRYLILLSAICAVACTNNPKDKVTGRLAESAMVVCAHPLAAKVGVDILKKGGNAVDAAIATQFALAVVYPVAGNIGGGGFMVLREADGKVTTLDYREKAPGAATPNMYIGETGELVEGLSTEGHLASGVPGTVAGLAEASASYSKLPWKELVQPAIDLARNGF
;
A
#
# COMPACT_ATOMS: atom_id res chain seq x y z
N MET A 1 8.32 38.23 -53.63
CA MET A 1 7.76 38.35 -52.29
C MET A 1 6.54 37.43 -52.02
N LYS A 2 5.49 37.40 -52.82
CA LYS A 2 4.30 36.54 -52.60
C LYS A 2 4.59 35.02 -52.55
N ARG A 3 5.54 34.49 -53.31
CA ARG A 3 5.90 33.06 -53.30
C ARG A 3 6.59 32.61 -52.02
N TYR A 4 7.39 33.45 -51.37
CA TYR A 4 8.03 33.14 -50.09
C TYR A 4 7.07 33.21 -48.90
N LEU A 5 6.04 34.05 -49.00
CA LEU A 5 4.99 34.14 -47.97
C LEU A 5 4.16 32.85 -47.91
N ILE A 6 3.87 32.25 -49.07
CA ILE A 6 3.12 30.99 -49.18
C ILE A 6 3.94 29.82 -48.63
N LEU A 7 5.25 29.78 -48.89
CA LEU A 7 6.13 28.75 -48.34
C LEU A 7 6.24 28.87 -46.81
N LEU A 8 6.34 30.08 -46.28
CA LEU A 8 6.42 30.31 -44.84
C LEU A 8 5.12 29.91 -44.11
N SER A 9 3.95 30.16 -44.70
CA SER A 9 2.67 29.74 -44.15
C SER A 9 2.48 28.22 -44.17
N ALA A 10 3.00 27.52 -45.18
CA ALA A 10 2.96 26.06 -45.28
C ALA A 10 3.82 25.38 -44.18
N ILE A 11 5.01 25.96 -43.89
CA ILE A 11 5.90 25.46 -42.84
C ILE A 11 5.27 25.64 -41.44
N CYS A 12 4.60 26.77 -41.20
CA CYS A 12 3.89 26.96 -39.92
C CYS A 12 2.69 26.01 -39.72
N ALA A 13 1.99 25.62 -40.80
CA ALA A 13 0.88 24.67 -40.73
C ALA A 13 1.32 23.24 -40.36
N VAL A 14 2.53 22.83 -40.78
CA VAL A 14 3.08 21.50 -40.42
C VAL A 14 3.61 21.45 -38.97
N ALA A 15 4.04 22.59 -38.41
CA ALA A 15 4.52 22.67 -37.04
C ALA A 15 3.39 22.55 -35.98
N CYS A 16 2.12 22.72 -36.37
CA CYS A 16 0.97 22.60 -35.54
C CYS A 16 0.32 21.19 -35.50
N THR A 17 0.91 20.21 -36.21
CA THR A 17 0.49 18.83 -35.95
C THR A 17 0.99 18.42 -34.59
N ASN A 18 0.11 18.62 -33.56
CA ASN A 18 0.27 17.99 -32.29
C ASN A 18 0.42 16.49 -32.54
N ASN A 19 1.65 16.00 -32.46
CA ASN A 19 1.88 14.59 -32.27
C ASN A 19 1.04 14.19 -31.03
N PRO A 20 0.06 13.32 -31.14
CA PRO A 20 -0.60 12.85 -29.94
C PRO A 20 0.50 12.18 -29.12
N LYS A 21 1.05 12.94 -28.15
CA LYS A 21 1.84 12.32 -27.09
C LYS A 21 0.98 11.16 -26.66
N ASP A 22 1.52 9.95 -26.72
CA ASP A 22 0.85 8.76 -26.27
C ASP A 22 0.16 9.13 -24.96
N LYS A 23 -1.16 9.27 -25.01
CA LYS A 23 -1.92 9.48 -23.77
C LYS A 23 -1.63 8.23 -23.00
N VAL A 24 -0.87 8.36 -21.91
CA VAL A 24 -0.70 7.29 -20.95
C VAL A 24 -2.11 7.05 -20.40
N THR A 25 -2.85 6.22 -21.15
CA THR A 25 -4.14 5.74 -20.70
C THR A 25 -3.83 4.80 -19.56
N GLY A 26 -4.30 5.13 -18.35
CA GLY A 26 -4.22 4.24 -17.21
C GLY A 26 -4.83 2.88 -17.57
N ARG A 27 -4.54 1.87 -16.78
CA ARG A 27 -5.18 0.57 -16.93
C ARG A 27 -6.65 0.68 -16.55
N LEU A 28 -7.53 0.21 -17.44
CA LEU A 28 -8.96 0.10 -17.16
C LEU A 28 -9.26 -1.31 -16.71
N ALA A 29 -10.14 -1.44 -15.75
CA ALA A 29 -10.67 -2.73 -15.27
C ALA A 29 -12.20 -2.69 -15.29
N GLU A 30 -12.82 -3.77 -15.77
CA GLU A 30 -14.28 -3.87 -15.87
C GLU A 30 -14.94 -4.29 -14.55
N SER A 31 -14.27 -5.16 -13.78
CA SER A 31 -14.88 -5.77 -12.60
C SER A 31 -14.21 -5.34 -11.30
N ALA A 32 -12.88 -5.41 -11.23
CA ALA A 32 -12.10 -5.07 -10.04
C ALA A 32 -10.64 -4.77 -10.40
N MET A 33 -9.96 -4.06 -9.50
CA MET A 33 -8.55 -3.73 -9.66
C MET A 33 -7.84 -3.80 -8.32
N VAL A 34 -6.60 -4.29 -8.34
CA VAL A 34 -5.66 -4.21 -7.22
C VAL A 34 -4.44 -3.42 -7.65
N VAL A 35 -4.09 -2.39 -6.89
CA VAL A 35 -2.94 -1.53 -7.16
C VAL A 35 -2.06 -1.48 -5.92
N CYS A 36 -0.79 -1.80 -6.07
CA CYS A 36 0.19 -1.72 -4.99
C CYS A 36 1.61 -1.57 -5.55
N ALA A 37 2.61 -1.49 -4.68
CA ALA A 37 3.99 -1.22 -5.04
C ALA A 37 4.72 -2.38 -5.75
N HIS A 38 4.19 -3.62 -5.71
CA HIS A 38 4.87 -4.78 -6.29
C HIS A 38 3.91 -5.67 -7.11
N PRO A 39 4.28 -6.05 -8.35
CA PRO A 39 3.39 -6.79 -9.24
C PRO A 39 2.98 -8.17 -8.72
N LEU A 40 3.83 -8.88 -8.01
CA LEU A 40 3.48 -10.17 -7.40
C LEU A 40 2.43 -10.01 -6.28
N ALA A 41 2.55 -8.97 -5.46
CA ALA A 41 1.55 -8.68 -4.44
C ALA A 41 0.20 -8.27 -5.06
N ALA A 42 0.22 -7.45 -6.13
CA ALA A 42 -0.99 -7.12 -6.88
C ALA A 42 -1.64 -8.37 -7.48
N LYS A 43 -0.82 -9.30 -8.02
CA LYS A 43 -1.31 -10.58 -8.52
C LYS A 43 -2.00 -11.41 -7.43
N VAL A 44 -1.41 -11.48 -6.23
CA VAL A 44 -2.03 -12.16 -5.08
C VAL A 44 -3.41 -11.59 -4.79
N GLY A 45 -3.54 -10.26 -4.70
CA GLY A 45 -4.84 -9.64 -4.47
C GLY A 45 -5.88 -9.94 -5.57
N VAL A 46 -5.46 -9.91 -6.84
CA VAL A 46 -6.32 -10.29 -7.97
C VAL A 46 -6.74 -11.76 -7.90
N ASP A 47 -5.84 -12.66 -7.52
CA ASP A 47 -6.14 -14.09 -7.39
C ASP A 47 -7.13 -14.35 -6.24
N ILE A 48 -7.05 -13.59 -5.15
CA ILE A 48 -8.05 -13.62 -4.06
C ILE A 48 -9.43 -13.16 -4.55
N LEU A 49 -9.50 -12.07 -5.32
CA LEU A 49 -10.76 -11.62 -5.93
C LEU A 49 -11.37 -12.69 -6.84
N LYS A 50 -10.55 -13.36 -7.66
CA LYS A 50 -10.98 -14.47 -8.53
C LYS A 50 -11.50 -15.70 -7.79
N LYS A 51 -11.02 -15.92 -6.55
CA LYS A 51 -11.53 -16.98 -5.66
C LYS A 51 -12.86 -16.63 -5.00
N GLY A 52 -13.42 -15.45 -5.27
CA GLY A 52 -14.66 -14.97 -4.66
C GLY A 52 -14.49 -14.13 -3.41
N GLY A 53 -13.26 -13.78 -3.06
CA GLY A 53 -12.97 -12.79 -2.02
C GLY A 53 -13.48 -11.40 -2.40
N ASN A 54 -13.63 -10.56 -1.39
CA ASN A 54 -14.00 -9.15 -1.58
C ASN A 54 -12.75 -8.25 -1.56
N ALA A 55 -12.97 -6.93 -1.61
CA ALA A 55 -11.88 -5.95 -1.62
C ALA A 55 -11.03 -5.99 -0.33
N VAL A 56 -11.64 -6.30 0.83
CA VAL A 56 -10.92 -6.42 2.10
C VAL A 56 -10.05 -7.68 2.11
N ASP A 57 -10.57 -8.82 1.63
CA ASP A 57 -9.78 -10.04 1.46
C ASP A 57 -8.56 -9.80 0.57
N ALA A 58 -8.76 -9.14 -0.58
CA ALA A 58 -7.69 -8.81 -1.50
C ALA A 58 -6.65 -7.86 -0.87
N ALA A 59 -7.10 -6.86 -0.12
CA ALA A 59 -6.21 -5.92 0.57
C ALA A 59 -5.35 -6.62 1.62
N ILE A 60 -5.94 -7.49 2.45
CA ILE A 60 -5.24 -8.27 3.47
C ILE A 60 -4.17 -9.16 2.84
N ALA A 61 -4.53 -9.95 1.83
CA ALA A 61 -3.59 -10.85 1.16
C ALA A 61 -2.47 -10.09 0.45
N THR A 62 -2.79 -8.95 -0.18
CA THR A 62 -1.81 -8.06 -0.81
C THR A 62 -0.83 -7.50 0.21
N GLN A 63 -1.32 -7.07 1.39
CA GLN A 63 -0.49 -6.53 2.46
C GLN A 63 0.50 -7.57 2.99
N PHE A 64 0.07 -8.80 3.23
CA PHE A 64 0.97 -9.89 3.62
C PHE A 64 1.96 -10.25 2.52
N ALA A 65 1.54 -10.27 1.26
CA ALA A 65 2.44 -10.50 0.13
C ALA A 65 3.50 -9.40 0.02
N LEU A 66 3.13 -8.12 0.23
CA LEU A 66 4.09 -7.00 0.25
C LEU A 66 5.13 -7.14 1.35
N ALA A 67 4.77 -7.68 2.52
CA ALA A 67 5.75 -7.92 3.58
C ALA A 67 6.85 -8.90 3.17
N VAL A 68 6.60 -9.76 2.18
CA VAL A 68 7.57 -10.71 1.61
C VAL A 68 8.31 -10.11 0.42
N VAL A 69 7.58 -9.64 -0.60
CA VAL A 69 8.18 -9.27 -1.90
C VAL A 69 8.63 -7.80 -1.97
N TYR A 70 8.29 -6.99 -0.98
CA TYR A 70 8.64 -5.57 -0.91
C TYR A 70 9.06 -5.16 0.53
N PRO A 71 10.11 -5.79 1.09
CA PRO A 71 10.47 -5.65 2.51
C PRO A 71 10.96 -4.24 2.89
N VAL A 72 11.25 -3.38 1.92
CA VAL A 72 11.64 -1.98 2.17
C VAL A 72 10.49 -1.16 2.78
N ALA A 73 9.24 -1.55 2.55
CA ALA A 73 8.06 -0.85 3.06
C ALA A 73 6.93 -1.78 3.52
N GLY A 74 6.82 -2.98 2.93
CA GLY A 74 5.90 -4.02 3.41
C GLY A 74 6.35 -4.56 4.77
N ASN A 75 5.41 -4.75 5.70
CA ASN A 75 5.75 -5.12 7.06
C ASN A 75 4.67 -5.96 7.74
N ILE A 76 5.07 -6.65 8.81
CA ILE A 76 4.21 -7.24 9.83
C ILE A 76 4.49 -6.66 11.22
N GLY A 77 5.57 -5.89 11.36
CA GLY A 77 6.01 -5.26 12.60
C GLY A 77 5.72 -3.76 12.68
N GLY A 78 4.98 -3.22 11.74
CA GLY A 78 4.56 -1.83 11.69
C GLY A 78 3.09 -1.63 12.00
N GLY A 79 2.48 -0.70 11.33
CA GLY A 79 1.06 -0.37 11.43
C GLY A 79 0.49 0.16 10.12
N GLY A 80 -0.69 0.75 10.20
CA GLY A 80 -1.33 1.34 9.04
C GLY A 80 -2.72 1.88 9.31
N PHE A 81 -3.38 2.25 8.23
CA PHE A 81 -4.75 2.73 8.24
C PHE A 81 -5.51 2.07 7.10
N MET A 82 -6.77 1.78 7.31
CA MET A 82 -7.67 1.32 6.26
C MET A 82 -8.83 2.30 6.14
N VAL A 83 -9.19 2.64 4.90
CA VAL A 83 -10.43 3.32 4.57
C VAL A 83 -11.21 2.38 3.66
N LEU A 84 -12.39 1.97 4.12
CA LEU A 84 -13.30 1.09 3.41
C LEU A 84 -14.54 1.86 3.02
N ARG A 85 -14.93 1.76 1.74
CA ARG A 85 -16.23 2.20 1.26
C ARG A 85 -17.00 0.99 0.77
N GLU A 86 -18.12 0.70 1.39
CA GLU A 86 -19.01 -0.40 1.05
C GLU A 86 -19.90 -0.06 -0.16
N ALA A 87 -20.53 -1.07 -0.75
CA ALA A 87 -21.35 -0.89 -1.95
C ALA A 87 -22.58 0.00 -1.73
N ASP A 88 -23.12 0.04 -0.51
CA ASP A 88 -24.21 0.91 -0.08
C ASP A 88 -23.77 2.37 0.14
N GLY A 89 -22.48 2.64 0.03
CA GLY A 89 -21.88 3.95 0.22
C GLY A 89 -21.39 4.24 1.63
N LYS A 90 -21.60 3.34 2.60
CA LYS A 90 -21.09 3.46 3.96
C LYS A 90 -19.56 3.50 3.94
N VAL A 91 -18.98 4.43 4.70
CA VAL A 91 -17.53 4.56 4.84
C VAL A 91 -17.15 4.24 6.27
N THR A 92 -16.11 3.41 6.41
CA THR A 92 -15.55 3.02 7.70
C THR A 92 -14.02 3.20 7.64
N THR A 93 -13.42 3.57 8.76
CA THR A 93 -11.97 3.66 8.93
C THR A 93 -11.52 2.72 10.02
N LEU A 94 -10.34 2.13 9.84
CA LEU A 94 -9.68 1.32 10.85
C LEU A 94 -8.27 1.88 11.05
N ASP A 95 -7.99 2.30 12.28
CA ASP A 95 -6.67 2.76 12.71
C ASP A 95 -5.96 1.63 13.45
N TYR A 96 -4.91 1.12 12.83
CA TYR A 96 -4.05 0.09 13.42
C TYR A 96 -2.58 0.53 13.42
N ARG A 97 -2.37 1.85 13.58
CA ARG A 97 -1.04 2.41 13.78
C ARG A 97 -0.38 1.83 15.01
N GLU A 98 0.95 1.86 15.03
CA GLU A 98 1.77 1.50 16.18
C GLU A 98 1.43 2.36 17.39
N LYS A 99 1.52 1.78 18.58
CA LYS A 99 1.29 2.47 19.84
C LYS A 99 2.54 2.41 20.71
N ALA A 100 2.67 3.36 21.61
CA ALA A 100 3.68 3.28 22.67
C ALA A 100 3.40 2.05 23.55
N PRO A 101 4.45 1.35 24.03
CA PRO A 101 4.28 0.31 25.04
C PRO A 101 3.55 0.83 26.27
N GLY A 102 2.78 -0.03 26.96
CA GLY A 102 2.05 0.36 28.18
C GLY A 102 2.94 0.84 29.32
N ALA A 103 4.22 0.46 29.33
CA ALA A 103 5.22 0.91 30.28
C ALA A 103 5.94 2.21 29.86
N ALA A 104 5.61 2.79 28.72
CA ALA A 104 6.24 4.03 28.26
C ALA A 104 5.87 5.20 29.19
N THR A 105 6.87 6.03 29.50
CA THR A 105 6.71 7.24 30.31
C THR A 105 7.20 8.45 29.53
N PRO A 106 6.74 9.68 29.87
CA PRO A 106 7.23 10.91 29.22
C PRO A 106 8.75 11.09 29.32
N ASN A 107 9.37 10.52 30.34
CA ASN A 107 10.78 10.68 30.65
C ASN A 107 11.64 9.47 30.27
N MET A 108 11.11 8.49 29.54
CA MET A 108 11.80 7.22 29.25
C MET A 108 13.10 7.38 28.46
N TYR A 109 13.32 8.55 27.84
CA TYR A 109 14.53 8.87 27.09
C TYR A 109 15.41 9.92 27.81
N ILE A 110 15.04 10.31 29.02
CA ILE A 110 15.78 11.28 29.84
C ILE A 110 16.68 10.51 30.80
N GLY A 111 17.97 10.88 30.85
CA GLY A 111 18.93 10.34 31.80
C GLY A 111 18.79 10.91 33.21
N GLU A 112 19.58 10.39 34.14
CA GLU A 112 19.56 10.81 35.56
C GLU A 112 19.91 12.30 35.75
N THR A 113 20.62 12.88 34.81
CA THR A 113 21.01 14.31 34.83
C THR A 113 19.94 15.24 34.28
N GLY A 114 18.80 14.67 33.78
CA GLY A 114 17.72 15.44 33.17
C GLY A 114 17.92 15.74 31.68
N GLU A 115 19.03 15.26 31.08
CA GLU A 115 19.33 15.45 29.67
C GLU A 115 18.83 14.31 28.83
N LEU A 116 18.53 14.58 27.53
CA LEU A 116 18.14 13.58 26.57
C LEU A 116 19.30 12.61 26.31
N VAL A 117 19.05 11.31 26.46
CA VAL A 117 20.05 10.29 26.09
C VAL A 117 20.02 10.06 24.59
N GLU A 118 21.12 10.39 23.91
CA GLU A 118 21.24 10.27 22.46
C GLU A 118 21.04 8.81 22.01
N GLY A 119 20.28 8.63 20.94
CA GLY A 119 20.02 7.33 20.33
C GLY A 119 18.88 6.52 20.96
N LEU A 120 18.50 6.72 22.22
CA LEU A 120 17.48 5.89 22.89
C LEU A 120 16.11 5.92 22.21
N SER A 121 15.75 7.02 21.57
CA SER A 121 14.47 7.16 20.87
C SER A 121 14.50 6.68 19.41
N THR A 122 15.67 6.33 18.90
CA THR A 122 15.88 5.95 17.49
C THR A 122 16.51 4.58 17.32
N GLU A 123 17.19 4.07 18.35
CA GLU A 123 17.92 2.80 18.28
C GLU A 123 17.53 1.86 19.43
N GLY A 124 17.52 0.55 19.13
CA GLY A 124 17.26 -0.49 20.10
C GLY A 124 15.79 -0.67 20.46
N HIS A 125 15.54 -1.49 21.48
CA HIS A 125 14.19 -1.93 21.84
C HIS A 125 13.30 -0.84 22.46
N LEU A 126 13.87 0.19 23.05
CA LEU A 126 13.10 1.32 23.60
C LEU A 126 12.54 2.25 22.52
N ALA A 127 13.14 2.23 21.32
CA ALA A 127 12.67 3.00 20.18
C ALA A 127 11.48 2.32 19.45
N SER A 128 11.20 1.05 19.74
CA SER A 128 10.18 0.27 19.04
C SER A 128 8.79 0.48 19.63
N GLY A 129 7.82 0.79 18.77
CA GLY A 129 6.39 0.76 19.11
C GLY A 129 5.83 -0.65 19.13
N VAL A 130 4.65 -0.81 19.73
CA VAL A 130 3.86 -2.04 19.64
C VAL A 130 3.20 -2.10 18.26
N PRO A 131 3.48 -3.13 17.44
CA PRO A 131 2.99 -3.17 16.07
C PRO A 131 1.48 -3.44 15.99
N GLY A 132 0.84 -2.83 15.00
CA GLY A 132 -0.60 -2.92 14.78
C GLY A 132 -1.00 -3.64 13.50
N THR A 133 -0.08 -3.85 12.53
CA THR A 133 -0.41 -4.39 11.20
C THR A 133 -1.22 -5.68 11.29
N VAL A 134 -0.71 -6.70 11.96
CA VAL A 134 -1.39 -8.01 12.02
C VAL A 134 -2.71 -7.92 12.78
N ALA A 135 -2.75 -7.17 13.90
CA ALA A 135 -3.96 -6.97 14.68
C ALA A 135 -5.05 -6.25 13.86
N GLY A 136 -4.68 -5.19 13.13
CA GLY A 136 -5.62 -4.46 12.27
C GLY A 136 -6.14 -5.28 11.11
N LEU A 137 -5.29 -6.07 10.45
CA LEU A 137 -5.71 -6.95 9.38
C LEU A 137 -6.61 -8.09 9.90
N ALA A 138 -6.36 -8.60 11.13
CA ALA A 138 -7.21 -9.59 11.78
C ALA A 138 -8.60 -9.00 12.11
N GLU A 139 -8.65 -7.77 12.62
CA GLU A 139 -9.90 -7.06 12.89
C GLU A 139 -10.69 -6.79 11.61
N ALA A 140 -10.00 -6.32 10.54
CA ALA A 140 -10.61 -6.15 9.23
C ALA A 140 -11.16 -7.47 8.67
N SER A 141 -10.42 -8.56 8.85
CA SER A 141 -10.86 -9.90 8.45
C SER A 141 -12.09 -10.35 9.22
N ALA A 142 -12.09 -10.21 10.54
CA ALA A 142 -13.22 -10.62 11.38
C ALA A 142 -14.51 -9.86 11.03
N SER A 143 -14.39 -8.58 10.66
CA SER A 143 -15.53 -7.71 10.39
C SER A 143 -16.04 -7.75 8.95
N TYR A 144 -15.17 -8.00 7.96
CA TYR A 144 -15.49 -7.74 6.55
C TYR A 144 -15.09 -8.85 5.58
N SER A 145 -14.26 -9.84 5.97
CA SER A 145 -13.81 -10.90 5.04
C SER A 145 -14.93 -11.85 4.64
N LYS A 146 -14.82 -12.35 3.41
CA LYS A 146 -15.61 -13.46 2.89
C LYS A 146 -14.85 -14.79 2.94
N LEU A 147 -13.52 -14.72 2.83
CA LEU A 147 -12.64 -15.88 2.83
C LEU A 147 -12.02 -16.11 4.21
N PRO A 148 -11.71 -17.37 4.54
CA PRO A 148 -11.03 -17.69 5.80
C PRO A 148 -9.64 -17.02 5.88
N TRP A 149 -9.26 -16.53 7.05
CA TRP A 149 -7.95 -15.93 7.32
C TRP A 149 -6.76 -16.71 6.76
N LYS A 150 -6.78 -18.04 6.91
CA LYS A 150 -5.73 -18.93 6.40
C LYS A 150 -5.51 -18.76 4.89
N GLU A 151 -6.58 -18.60 4.12
CA GLU A 151 -6.49 -18.44 2.66
C GLU A 151 -5.91 -17.08 2.28
N LEU A 152 -6.09 -16.06 3.11
CA LEU A 152 -5.55 -14.72 2.87
C LEU A 152 -4.06 -14.63 3.16
N VAL A 153 -3.57 -15.40 4.14
CA VAL A 153 -2.16 -15.42 4.52
C VAL A 153 -1.34 -16.42 3.70
N GLN A 154 -1.96 -17.51 3.24
CA GLN A 154 -1.26 -18.59 2.53
C GLN A 154 -0.41 -18.15 1.34
N PRO A 155 -0.86 -17.23 0.45
CA PRO A 155 -0.04 -16.77 -0.67
C PRO A 155 1.29 -16.13 -0.26
N ALA A 156 1.29 -15.38 0.83
CA ALA A 156 2.52 -14.78 1.39
C ALA A 156 3.46 -15.84 1.94
N ILE A 157 2.92 -16.86 2.62
CA ILE A 157 3.70 -18.00 3.12
C ILE A 157 4.35 -18.74 1.95
N ASP A 158 3.61 -18.95 0.86
CA ASP A 158 4.12 -19.65 -0.32
C ASP A 158 5.23 -18.85 -1.00
N LEU A 159 5.08 -17.53 -1.14
CA LEU A 159 6.13 -16.65 -1.65
C LEU A 159 7.38 -16.68 -0.76
N ALA A 160 7.22 -16.62 0.56
CA ALA A 160 8.36 -16.66 1.49
C ALA A 160 9.09 -17.99 1.49
N ARG A 161 8.37 -19.10 1.32
CA ARG A 161 8.94 -20.47 1.36
C ARG A 161 9.60 -20.86 0.06
N ASN A 162 8.99 -20.52 -1.07
CA ASN A 162 9.41 -20.99 -2.38
C ASN A 162 10.31 -20.00 -3.13
N GLY A 163 10.43 -18.79 -2.63
CA GLY A 163 11.08 -17.68 -3.32
C GLY A 163 10.15 -17.00 -4.35
N PHE A 164 10.64 -15.90 -4.92
CA PHE A 164 9.92 -15.09 -5.90
C PHE A 164 10.87 -14.38 -6.86
#